data_6bf35159b0ba82d6a47ce2c1e9a0da65
#
_entry.id   6bf35159b0ba82d6a47ce2c1e9a0da65
#
_cell.length_a   1.000
_cell.length_b   1.000
_cell.length_c   1.000
_cell.angle_alpha   90.00
_cell.angle_beta   90.00
_cell.angle_gamma   90.00
#
_symmetry.space_group_name_H-M   'P 1'
#
loop_
_entity.id
_entity.type
_entity.pdbx_description
1 polymer ?
#
loop_
_entity_poly.entity_id
_entity_poly.type
_entity_poly.pdbx_seq_one_letter_code
_entity_poly.pdbx_strand_id
1 'polypeptide(L)'
;GIWYKDADEVKGIVEEYGLTVFRIHTHIGSGSDPEIWLKAVSLSLNLVRQFEGARTLNLGGGYKVGRMENETTTDLQEIGESMKMEFEAFATETGREIRLEVEPGTYLVANCCAILATIQDMTSTGESGYDFIKLDSGMTENTRPSMYGAQHPMVVFPQNGETRADKDYIVTGHCCESGDILTPAPGDPEGLAPRTLSEGKIGDLFGIGGTGAYCSSMSAKNYNSFPESPEIMIRLDGQLSVMR
;
A
#
# COMPACT_ATOMS: atom_id res chain seq x y z
N GLY A 1 -7.10 -18.82 5.88
CA GLY A 1 -6.35 -19.78 5.06
C GLY A 1 -6.06 -21.08 5.81
N ILE A 2 -5.61 -22.08 5.09
CA ILE A 2 -5.22 -23.38 5.66
C ILE A 2 -3.70 -23.42 5.70
N TRP A 3 -3.14 -23.96 6.79
CA TRP A 3 -1.70 -24.13 6.91
C TRP A 3 -1.21 -25.19 5.91
N TYR A 4 -0.16 -24.90 5.15
CA TYR A 4 0.28 -25.78 4.06
C TYR A 4 0.68 -27.20 4.51
N LYS A 5 1.04 -27.40 5.79
CA LYS A 5 1.37 -28.71 6.36
C LYS A 5 0.14 -29.58 6.61
N ASP A 6 -1.06 -28.98 6.62
CA ASP A 6 -2.32 -29.69 6.83
C ASP A 6 -2.90 -30.20 5.49
N ALA A 7 -2.09 -30.22 4.42
CA ALA A 7 -2.53 -30.64 3.09
C ALA A 7 -3.10 -32.06 3.05
N ASP A 8 -2.59 -32.97 3.87
CA ASP A 8 -3.09 -34.38 3.93
C ASP A 8 -4.46 -34.43 4.62
N GLU A 9 -4.69 -33.64 5.66
CA GLU A 9 -6.02 -33.50 6.27
C GLU A 9 -7.02 -32.92 5.26
N VAL A 10 -6.61 -31.92 4.49
CA VAL A 10 -7.45 -31.34 3.42
C VAL A 10 -7.82 -32.38 2.37
N LYS A 11 -6.89 -33.25 1.97
CA LYS A 11 -7.18 -34.37 1.03
C LYS A 11 -8.25 -35.31 1.60
N GLY A 12 -8.13 -35.68 2.88
CA GLY A 12 -9.13 -36.51 3.54
C GLY A 12 -10.53 -35.87 3.51
N ILE A 13 -10.63 -34.57 3.80
CA ILE A 13 -11.90 -33.82 3.73
C ILE A 13 -12.44 -33.77 2.28
N VAL A 14 -11.56 -33.54 1.32
CA VAL A 14 -11.92 -33.47 -0.11
C VAL A 14 -12.49 -34.78 -0.58
N GLU A 15 -11.89 -35.91 -0.18
CA GLU A 15 -12.35 -37.26 -0.50
C GLU A 15 -13.67 -37.59 0.21
N GLU A 16 -13.77 -37.31 1.53
CA GLU A 16 -14.97 -37.59 2.34
C GLU A 16 -16.21 -36.88 1.77
N TYR A 17 -16.06 -35.64 1.31
CA TYR A 17 -17.17 -34.83 0.81
C TYR A 17 -17.30 -34.81 -0.72
N GLY A 18 -16.51 -35.60 -1.44
CA GLY A 18 -16.54 -35.71 -2.90
C GLY A 18 -16.25 -34.35 -3.60
N LEU A 19 -15.37 -33.53 -3.02
CA LEU A 19 -15.05 -32.21 -3.55
C LEU A 19 -13.95 -32.29 -4.62
N THR A 20 -13.84 -31.26 -5.43
CA THR A 20 -12.74 -31.09 -6.39
C THR A 20 -11.98 -29.81 -6.11
N VAL A 21 -10.69 -29.94 -5.82
CA VAL A 21 -9.79 -28.78 -5.71
C VAL A 21 -9.36 -28.40 -7.12
N PHE A 22 -9.90 -27.33 -7.67
CA PHE A 22 -9.55 -26.84 -9.01
C PHE A 22 -8.62 -25.64 -8.99
N ARG A 23 -8.49 -24.95 -7.83
CA ARG A 23 -7.69 -23.75 -7.64
C ARG A 23 -6.98 -23.79 -6.30
N ILE A 24 -5.71 -23.42 -6.30
CA ILE A 24 -4.92 -23.17 -5.09
C ILE A 24 -4.61 -21.67 -5.04
N HIS A 25 -4.75 -21.09 -3.87
CA HIS A 25 -4.44 -19.69 -3.60
C HIS A 25 -3.43 -19.59 -2.46
N THR A 26 -2.36 -18.87 -2.71
CA THR A 26 -1.34 -18.50 -1.73
C THR A 26 -1.11 -16.99 -1.76
N HIS A 27 -0.63 -16.44 -0.67
CA HIS A 27 -0.29 -15.02 -0.60
C HIS A 27 1.01 -14.85 0.19
N ILE A 28 2.02 -14.27 -0.46
CA ILE A 28 3.37 -14.16 0.13
C ILE A 28 3.50 -13.00 1.13
N GLY A 29 2.52 -12.11 1.21
CA GLY A 29 2.63 -10.82 1.89
C GLY A 29 2.96 -9.70 0.92
N SER A 30 3.87 -8.81 1.27
CA SER A 30 4.32 -7.71 0.41
C SER A 30 5.83 -7.73 0.27
N GLY A 31 6.34 -7.58 -0.95
CA GLY A 31 7.77 -7.53 -1.21
C GLY A 31 8.13 -7.20 -2.65
N SER A 32 9.35 -6.69 -2.82
CA SER A 32 9.96 -6.44 -4.13
C SER A 32 11.13 -7.38 -4.42
N ASP A 33 11.44 -8.30 -3.51
CA ASP A 33 12.56 -9.22 -3.63
C ASP A 33 12.19 -10.40 -4.54
N PRO A 34 12.85 -10.57 -5.72
CA PRO A 34 12.58 -11.65 -6.65
C PRO A 34 12.79 -13.06 -6.06
N GLU A 35 13.76 -13.22 -5.14
CA GLU A 35 14.05 -14.53 -4.53
C GLU A 35 12.90 -15.00 -3.64
N ILE A 36 12.25 -14.08 -2.90
CA ILE A 36 11.09 -14.40 -2.08
C ILE A 36 9.92 -14.84 -2.96
N TRP A 37 9.70 -14.16 -4.09
CA TRP A 37 8.68 -14.52 -5.07
C TRP A 37 8.94 -15.91 -5.65
N LEU A 38 10.16 -16.17 -6.09
CA LEU A 38 10.53 -17.46 -6.66
C LEU A 38 10.33 -18.61 -5.67
N LYS A 39 10.73 -18.42 -4.41
CA LYS A 39 10.50 -19.39 -3.34
C LYS A 39 9.01 -19.65 -3.09
N ALA A 40 8.19 -18.59 -3.11
CA ALA A 40 6.75 -18.71 -2.93
C ALA A 40 6.09 -19.48 -4.08
N VAL A 41 6.50 -19.22 -5.32
CA VAL A 41 6.05 -19.97 -6.51
C VAL A 41 6.38 -21.44 -6.38
N SER A 42 7.63 -21.79 -6.09
CA SER A 42 8.09 -23.18 -5.95
C SER A 42 7.32 -23.93 -4.85
N LEU A 43 7.15 -23.33 -3.67
CA LEU A 43 6.35 -23.91 -2.58
C LEU A 43 4.88 -24.09 -2.97
N SER A 44 4.32 -23.15 -3.71
CA SER A 44 2.93 -23.21 -4.15
C SER A 44 2.70 -24.27 -5.23
N LEU A 45 3.64 -24.44 -6.16
CA LEU A 45 3.61 -25.53 -7.14
C LEU A 45 3.74 -26.90 -6.48
N ASN A 46 4.48 -27.01 -5.37
CA ASN A 46 4.52 -28.24 -4.57
C ASN A 46 3.15 -28.60 -3.96
N LEU A 47 2.34 -27.62 -3.59
CA LEU A 47 0.95 -27.86 -3.20
C LEU A 47 0.10 -28.29 -4.40
N VAL A 48 0.28 -27.65 -5.56
CA VAL A 48 -0.44 -28.01 -6.80
C VAL A 48 -0.18 -29.47 -7.19
N ARG A 49 1.05 -29.99 -6.98
CA ARG A 49 1.38 -31.40 -7.22
C ARG A 49 0.51 -32.33 -6.41
N GLN A 50 0.11 -31.94 -5.21
CA GLN A 50 -0.66 -32.77 -4.29
C GLN A 50 -2.16 -32.84 -4.62
N PHE A 51 -2.66 -31.96 -5.50
CA PHE A 51 -4.06 -31.88 -5.89
C PHE A 51 -4.18 -32.00 -7.42
N GLU A 52 -4.44 -33.21 -7.91
CA GLU A 52 -4.47 -33.49 -9.36
C GLU A 52 -5.55 -32.70 -10.11
N GLY A 53 -6.66 -32.34 -9.43
CA GLY A 53 -7.75 -31.54 -9.97
C GLY A 53 -7.38 -30.07 -10.19
N ALA A 54 -6.32 -29.56 -9.55
CA ALA A 54 -5.94 -28.15 -9.65
C ALA A 54 -5.52 -27.78 -11.08
N ARG A 55 -6.09 -26.68 -11.57
CA ARG A 55 -5.83 -26.10 -12.90
C ARG A 55 -5.37 -24.65 -12.82
N THR A 56 -5.47 -24.04 -11.64
CA THR A 56 -5.14 -22.64 -11.41
C THR A 56 -4.33 -22.51 -10.12
N LEU A 57 -3.25 -21.74 -10.20
CA LEU A 57 -2.51 -21.27 -9.05
C LEU A 57 -2.60 -19.75 -8.98
N ASN A 58 -3.22 -19.24 -7.91
CA ASN A 58 -3.26 -17.84 -7.59
C ASN A 58 -2.17 -17.52 -6.56
N LEU A 59 -1.26 -16.61 -6.88
CA LEU A 59 -0.16 -16.21 -6.01
C LEU A 59 -0.49 -14.97 -5.14
N GLY A 60 -1.73 -14.50 -5.20
CA GLY A 60 -2.16 -13.33 -4.46
C GLY A 60 -1.60 -12.01 -4.98
N GLY A 61 -1.62 -11.03 -4.10
CA GLY A 61 -1.03 -9.71 -4.34
C GLY A 61 0.34 -9.57 -3.69
N GLY A 62 0.66 -8.34 -3.26
CA GLY A 62 1.91 -8.04 -2.57
C GLY A 62 2.99 -7.41 -3.46
N TYR A 63 2.67 -7.13 -4.71
CA TYR A 63 3.56 -6.37 -5.61
C TYR A 63 3.72 -4.95 -5.07
N LYS A 64 4.94 -4.61 -4.67
CA LYS A 64 5.27 -3.31 -4.07
C LYS A 64 5.43 -2.25 -5.16
N VAL A 65 4.95 -1.05 -4.88
CA VAL A 65 5.27 0.15 -5.64
C VAL A 65 5.87 1.19 -4.68
N GLY A 66 6.97 1.81 -5.10
CA GLY A 66 7.59 2.90 -4.36
C GLY A 66 6.68 4.13 -4.36
N ARG A 67 6.43 4.69 -3.19
CA ARG A 67 5.78 5.99 -3.01
C ARG A 67 6.81 7.09 -2.82
N MET A 68 7.93 6.76 -2.16
CA MET A 68 9.05 7.64 -1.93
C MET A 68 10.20 7.29 -2.87
N GLU A 69 11.07 8.24 -3.17
CA GLU A 69 12.22 8.05 -4.06
C GLU A 69 13.19 6.94 -3.61
N ASN A 70 13.28 6.72 -2.30
CA ASN A 70 14.12 5.69 -1.70
C ASN A 70 13.44 4.32 -1.58
N GLU A 71 12.20 4.18 -2.03
CA GLU A 71 11.48 2.91 -2.01
C GLU A 71 11.63 2.16 -3.34
N THR A 72 11.84 0.84 -3.26
CA THR A 72 11.94 -0.04 -4.42
C THR A 72 10.57 -0.47 -4.92
N THR A 73 10.35 -0.34 -6.21
CA THR A 73 9.19 -0.93 -6.91
C THR A 73 9.52 -2.34 -7.36
N THR A 74 8.57 -3.25 -7.28
CA THR A 74 8.69 -4.61 -7.81
C THR A 74 8.92 -4.57 -9.32
N ASP A 75 10.01 -5.18 -9.80
CA ASP A 75 10.23 -5.39 -11.22
C ASP A 75 9.38 -6.58 -11.69
N LEU A 76 8.27 -6.27 -12.38
CA LEU A 76 7.35 -7.28 -12.87
C LEU A 76 7.94 -8.13 -14.01
N GLN A 77 8.90 -7.58 -14.77
CA GLN A 77 9.52 -8.32 -15.85
C GLN A 77 10.44 -9.40 -15.31
N GLU A 78 11.32 -9.04 -14.36
CA GLU A 78 12.24 -9.97 -13.71
C GLU A 78 11.49 -11.10 -12.98
N ILE A 79 10.49 -10.74 -12.17
CA ILE A 79 9.68 -11.72 -11.45
C ILE A 79 8.88 -12.58 -12.43
N GLY A 80 8.31 -12.00 -13.47
CA GLY A 80 7.51 -12.70 -14.47
C GLY A 80 8.32 -13.74 -15.26
N GLU A 81 9.55 -13.43 -15.63
CA GLU A 81 10.47 -14.36 -16.29
C GLU A 81 10.82 -15.53 -15.38
N SER A 82 11.14 -15.25 -14.11
CA SER A 82 11.44 -16.30 -13.13
C SER A 82 10.24 -17.21 -12.87
N MET A 83 9.04 -16.64 -12.70
CA MET A 83 7.80 -17.41 -12.54
C MET A 83 7.51 -18.28 -13.76
N LYS A 84 7.69 -17.75 -14.96
CA LYS A 84 7.49 -18.50 -16.21
C LYS A 84 8.34 -19.77 -16.25
N MET A 85 9.62 -19.67 -15.89
CA MET A 85 10.51 -20.84 -15.86
C MET A 85 10.02 -21.93 -14.90
N GLU A 86 9.55 -21.58 -13.70
CA GLU A 86 9.00 -22.52 -12.74
C GLU A 86 7.73 -23.23 -13.26
N PHE A 87 6.83 -22.48 -13.89
CA PHE A 87 5.61 -23.04 -14.48
C PHE A 87 5.91 -23.95 -15.68
N GLU A 88 6.86 -23.60 -16.54
CA GLU A 88 7.30 -24.42 -17.68
C GLU A 88 7.99 -25.71 -17.19
N ALA A 89 8.82 -25.63 -16.15
CA ALA A 89 9.43 -26.79 -15.52
C ALA A 89 8.37 -27.72 -14.92
N PHE A 90 7.38 -27.17 -14.20
CA PHE A 90 6.25 -27.92 -13.67
C PHE A 90 5.46 -28.63 -14.77
N ALA A 91 5.16 -27.93 -15.86
CA ALA A 91 4.41 -28.49 -16.99
C ALA A 91 5.19 -29.64 -17.65
N THR A 92 6.50 -29.49 -17.82
CA THR A 92 7.39 -30.52 -18.38
C THR A 92 7.44 -31.77 -17.48
N GLU A 93 7.55 -31.58 -16.18
CA GLU A 93 7.62 -32.66 -15.18
C GLU A 93 6.31 -33.44 -15.07
N THR A 94 5.17 -32.73 -15.03
CA THR A 94 3.87 -33.32 -14.66
C THR A 94 2.93 -33.55 -15.84
N GLY A 95 3.24 -33.01 -17.01
CA GLY A 95 2.33 -32.99 -18.15
C GLY A 95 1.10 -32.10 -17.97
N ARG A 96 1.09 -31.24 -16.94
CA ARG A 96 -0.04 -30.37 -16.56
C ARG A 96 0.29 -28.90 -16.76
N GLU A 97 -0.51 -28.21 -17.52
CA GLU A 97 -0.47 -26.75 -17.62
C GLU A 97 -1.34 -26.13 -16.51
N ILE A 98 -0.76 -25.20 -15.76
CA ILE A 98 -1.44 -24.48 -14.67
C ILE A 98 -1.56 -23.00 -15.05
N ARG A 99 -2.78 -22.48 -14.94
CA ARG A 99 -3.04 -21.04 -15.13
C ARG A 99 -2.52 -20.27 -13.94
N LEU A 100 -1.68 -19.26 -14.21
CA LEU A 100 -1.27 -18.27 -13.22
C LEU A 100 -2.37 -17.20 -13.05
N GLU A 101 -2.68 -16.89 -11.79
CA GLU A 101 -3.47 -15.73 -11.40
C GLU A 101 -2.71 -14.89 -10.37
N VAL A 102 -2.91 -13.58 -10.41
CA VAL A 102 -2.32 -12.61 -9.48
C VAL A 102 -3.35 -11.55 -9.10
N GLU A 103 -3.16 -10.91 -7.94
CA GLU A 103 -4.09 -9.93 -7.36
C GLU A 103 -3.39 -8.60 -7.03
N PRO A 104 -2.79 -7.90 -8.01
CA PRO A 104 -2.09 -6.66 -7.75
C PRO A 104 -3.09 -5.55 -7.38
N GLY A 105 -3.05 -5.08 -6.12
CA GLY A 105 -3.85 -3.95 -5.65
C GLY A 105 -3.02 -2.67 -5.58
N THR A 106 -2.16 -2.58 -4.58
CA THR A 106 -1.28 -1.42 -4.33
C THR A 106 -0.49 -1.00 -5.57
N TYR A 107 0.07 -1.97 -6.28
CA TYR A 107 0.89 -1.72 -7.47
C TYR A 107 0.15 -0.91 -8.54
N LEU A 108 -1.15 -1.16 -8.72
CA LEU A 108 -1.95 -0.52 -9.77
C LEU A 108 -2.43 0.88 -9.38
N VAL A 109 -2.74 1.12 -8.10
CA VAL A 109 -3.50 2.32 -7.72
C VAL A 109 -2.85 3.21 -6.66
N ALA A 110 -1.77 2.77 -6.00
CA ALA A 110 -1.21 3.56 -4.91
C ALA A 110 -0.85 4.99 -5.32
N ASN A 111 -0.21 5.17 -6.47
CA ASN A 111 0.30 6.46 -6.92
C ASN A 111 -0.70 7.24 -7.81
N CYS A 112 -1.93 6.76 -7.98
CA CYS A 112 -2.92 7.46 -8.79
C CYS A 112 -3.79 8.45 -8.00
N CYS A 113 -3.66 8.50 -6.67
CA CYS A 113 -4.44 9.39 -5.82
C CYS A 113 -3.55 10.25 -4.91
N ALA A 114 -4.10 11.39 -4.53
CA ALA A 114 -3.54 12.27 -3.52
C ALA A 114 -4.65 12.78 -2.59
N ILE A 115 -4.31 13.01 -1.33
CA ILE A 115 -5.12 13.79 -0.40
C ILE A 115 -4.75 15.25 -0.59
N LEU A 116 -5.75 16.12 -0.67
CA LEU A 116 -5.59 17.56 -0.67
C LEU A 116 -6.17 18.11 0.63
N ALA A 117 -5.35 18.78 1.40
CA ALA A 117 -5.67 19.36 2.69
C ALA A 117 -5.31 20.85 2.71
N THR A 118 -5.67 21.53 3.80
CA THR A 118 -5.33 22.93 4.06
C THR A 118 -4.51 23.02 5.34
N ILE A 119 -3.49 23.87 5.36
CA ILE A 119 -2.74 24.17 6.58
C ILE A 119 -3.63 25.02 7.50
N GLN A 120 -4.01 24.46 8.64
CA GLN A 120 -4.90 25.10 9.62
C GLN A 120 -4.15 25.85 10.69
N ASP A 121 -3.00 25.34 11.10
CA ASP A 121 -2.18 25.94 12.15
C ASP A 121 -0.72 25.56 11.99
N MET A 122 0.15 26.34 12.62
CA MET A 122 1.58 26.11 12.66
C MET A 122 2.12 26.42 14.05
N THR A 123 3.04 25.57 14.53
CA THR A 123 3.63 25.74 15.87
C THR A 123 5.12 25.46 15.81
N SER A 124 5.91 26.22 16.56
CA SER A 124 7.34 25.94 16.75
C SER A 124 7.61 25.61 18.22
N THR A 125 8.49 24.66 18.47
CA THR A 125 9.00 24.33 19.81
C THR A 125 10.37 24.98 20.08
N GLY A 126 10.77 25.95 19.27
CA GLY A 126 11.99 26.71 19.40
C GLY A 126 13.20 26.10 18.68
N GLU A 127 14.36 26.75 18.83
CA GLU A 127 15.58 26.44 18.07
C GLU A 127 16.08 24.99 18.23
N SER A 128 15.82 24.36 19.36
CA SER A 128 16.26 22.98 19.65
C SER A 128 15.15 21.94 19.42
N GLY A 129 14.00 22.35 18.89
CA GLY A 129 12.84 21.52 18.69
C GLY A 129 12.44 21.38 17.23
N TYR A 130 11.13 21.32 17.00
CA TYR A 130 10.54 21.11 15.68
C TYR A 130 9.58 22.24 15.32
N ASP A 131 9.47 22.51 14.04
CA ASP A 131 8.36 23.27 13.46
C ASP A 131 7.27 22.29 12.97
N PHE A 132 6.03 22.58 13.32
CA PHE A 132 4.88 21.75 13.01
C PHE A 132 3.95 22.42 12.02
N ILE A 133 3.49 21.65 11.04
CA ILE A 133 2.33 21.97 10.20
C ILE A 133 1.17 21.09 10.67
N LYS A 134 -0.01 21.70 10.90
CA LYS A 134 -1.25 21.02 11.28
C LYS A 134 -2.26 21.16 10.14
N LEU A 135 -2.79 20.02 9.68
CA LEU A 135 -3.71 19.96 8.55
C LEU A 135 -5.16 19.77 9.02
N ASP A 136 -6.12 20.03 8.14
CA ASP A 136 -7.54 19.63 8.28
C ASP A 136 -7.80 18.19 7.76
N SER A 137 -6.79 17.39 7.69
CA SER A 137 -6.81 15.96 7.32
C SER A 137 -5.88 15.22 8.28
N GLY A 138 -5.90 13.88 8.26
CA GLY A 138 -5.04 13.11 9.15
C GLY A 138 -5.28 11.61 9.01
N MET A 139 -5.21 10.90 10.14
CA MET A 139 -5.46 9.46 10.19
C MET A 139 -6.89 9.07 9.80
N THR A 140 -7.82 10.01 9.74
CA THR A 140 -9.18 9.82 9.22
C THR A 140 -9.22 9.59 7.72
N GLU A 141 -8.21 10.01 6.98
CA GLU A 141 -8.05 9.79 5.54
C GLU A 141 -6.87 8.86 5.23
N ASN A 142 -5.83 8.85 6.06
CA ASN A 142 -4.62 8.04 5.85
C ASN A 142 -4.03 7.53 7.17
N THR A 143 -4.43 6.35 7.61
CA THR A 143 -3.91 5.70 8.83
C THR A 143 -2.54 5.05 8.65
N ARG A 144 -2.03 4.92 7.42
CA ARG A 144 -0.79 4.20 7.15
C ARG A 144 0.44 4.72 7.91
N PRO A 145 0.64 6.06 8.04
CA PRO A 145 1.71 6.58 8.88
C PRO A 145 1.61 6.08 10.32
N SER A 146 0.42 6.18 10.93
CA SER A 146 0.16 5.78 12.31
C SER A 146 0.26 4.27 12.56
N MET A 147 -0.07 3.44 11.56
CA MET A 147 -0.05 1.97 11.69
C MET A 147 1.30 1.33 11.37
N TYR A 148 2.01 1.88 10.40
CA TYR A 148 3.15 1.21 9.78
C TYR A 148 4.42 2.07 9.75
N GLY A 149 4.38 3.32 10.23
CA GLY A 149 5.44 4.28 9.95
C GLY A 149 5.63 4.51 8.45
N ALA A 150 4.54 4.37 7.66
CA ALA A 150 4.60 4.52 6.22
C ALA A 150 4.79 5.98 5.84
N GLN A 151 5.68 6.21 4.87
CA GLN A 151 5.93 7.54 4.36
C GLN A 151 5.15 7.79 3.08
N HIS A 152 4.79 9.05 2.87
CA HIS A 152 4.11 9.54 1.68
C HIS A 152 4.80 10.80 1.15
N PRO A 153 4.86 11.02 -0.18
CA PRO A 153 5.36 12.28 -0.72
C PRO A 153 4.41 13.41 -0.36
N MET A 154 4.98 14.56 -0.05
CA MET A 154 4.25 15.73 0.43
C MET A 154 4.68 16.98 -0.31
N VAL A 155 3.76 17.91 -0.49
CA VAL A 155 4.02 19.19 -1.14
C VAL A 155 3.14 20.29 -0.56
N VAL A 156 3.72 21.47 -0.33
CA VAL A 156 2.99 22.70 0.00
C VAL A 156 2.70 23.45 -1.30
N PHE A 157 1.47 23.89 -1.48
CA PHE A 157 1.04 24.75 -2.59
C PHE A 157 0.71 26.15 -2.04
N PRO A 158 1.64 27.11 -2.15
CA PRO A 158 1.37 28.49 -1.74
C PRO A 158 0.16 29.07 -2.48
N GLN A 159 -0.77 29.70 -1.75
CA GLN A 159 -1.99 30.28 -2.35
C GLN A 159 -1.71 31.23 -3.53
N ASN A 160 -0.62 31.97 -3.46
CA ASN A 160 -0.27 32.97 -4.46
C ASN A 160 0.63 32.40 -5.57
N GLY A 161 0.94 31.09 -5.55
CA GLY A 161 1.92 30.49 -6.46
C GLY A 161 3.35 31.02 -6.27
N GLU A 162 3.65 31.64 -5.15
CA GLU A 162 4.98 32.20 -4.85
C GLU A 162 5.99 31.06 -4.55
N THR A 163 7.24 31.28 -4.95
CA THR A 163 8.34 30.40 -4.53
C THR A 163 8.82 30.83 -3.15
N ARG A 164 8.95 29.90 -2.23
CA ARG A 164 9.45 30.12 -0.87
C ARG A 164 10.67 29.26 -0.59
N ALA A 165 11.43 29.60 0.42
CA ALA A 165 12.55 28.80 0.88
C ALA A 165 12.05 27.46 1.44
N ASP A 166 12.90 26.45 1.43
CA ASP A 166 12.64 25.18 2.06
C ASP A 166 12.86 25.25 3.56
N LYS A 167 12.06 24.51 4.30
CA LYS A 167 12.14 24.39 5.75
C LYS A 167 11.71 22.99 6.19
N ASP A 168 12.28 22.51 7.31
CA ASP A 168 11.94 21.21 7.87
C ASP A 168 10.72 21.29 8.78
N TYR A 169 9.76 20.37 8.56
CA TYR A 169 8.52 20.29 9.32
C TYR A 169 8.18 18.87 9.76
N ILE A 170 7.59 18.76 10.93
CA ILE A 170 6.72 17.65 11.31
C ILE A 170 5.31 18.01 10.87
N VAL A 171 4.67 17.09 10.14
CA VAL A 171 3.28 17.28 9.67
C VAL A 171 2.37 16.40 10.52
N THR A 172 1.33 17.02 11.09
CA THR A 172 0.34 16.34 11.93
C THR A 172 -1.06 16.52 11.36
N GLY A 173 -1.92 15.57 11.67
CA GLY A 173 -3.33 15.66 11.34
C GLY A 173 -4.14 16.46 12.38
N HIS A 174 -5.46 16.34 12.26
CA HIS A 174 -6.45 17.10 13.04
C HIS A 174 -7.02 16.35 14.25
N CYS A 175 -6.66 15.07 14.42
CA CYS A 175 -7.20 14.28 15.51
C CYS A 175 -6.52 14.62 16.84
N CYS A 176 -7.29 14.57 17.94
CA CYS A 176 -6.77 14.64 19.30
C CYS A 176 -6.13 13.28 19.67
N GLU A 177 -5.07 12.94 18.97
CA GLU A 177 -4.38 11.65 19.01
C GLU A 177 -2.88 11.85 18.76
N SER A 178 -2.04 11.37 19.66
CA SER A 178 -0.57 11.52 19.54
C SER A 178 0.00 10.78 18.32
N GLY A 179 -0.68 9.73 17.86
CA GLY A 179 -0.32 8.96 16.67
C GLY A 179 -0.78 9.59 15.36
N ASP A 180 -1.47 10.73 15.36
CA ASP A 180 -1.87 11.42 14.11
C ASP A 180 -0.72 12.25 13.51
N ILE A 181 0.41 11.56 13.31
CA ILE A 181 1.63 12.09 12.72
C ILE A 181 1.72 11.56 11.28
N LEU A 182 1.81 12.48 10.32
CA LEU A 182 1.89 12.16 8.90
C LEU A 182 3.34 12.03 8.41
N THR A 183 4.30 12.44 9.24
CA THR A 183 5.75 12.35 8.99
C THR A 183 6.44 11.47 10.05
N PRO A 184 6.06 10.19 10.18
CA PRO A 184 6.74 9.28 11.08
C PRO A 184 8.15 8.95 10.56
N ALA A 185 9.01 8.41 11.42
CA ALA A 185 10.22 7.76 10.95
C ALA A 185 9.89 6.50 10.13
N PRO A 186 10.72 6.12 9.14
CA PRO A 186 10.42 4.97 8.30
C PRO A 186 10.26 3.68 9.10
N GLY A 187 9.06 3.08 9.06
CA GLY A 187 8.73 1.85 9.78
C GLY A 187 8.55 2.03 11.29
N ASP A 188 8.61 3.24 11.80
CA ASP A 188 8.41 3.57 13.22
C ASP A 188 7.30 4.63 13.36
N PRO A 189 6.06 4.21 13.71
CA PRO A 189 4.92 5.11 13.82
C PRO A 189 5.06 6.16 14.94
N GLU A 190 5.87 5.90 15.96
CA GLU A 190 6.09 6.80 17.10
C GLU A 190 7.31 7.72 16.90
N GLY A 191 8.18 7.37 15.95
CA GLY A 191 9.34 8.17 15.61
C GLY A 191 8.96 9.38 14.76
N LEU A 192 9.70 10.49 14.92
CA LEU A 192 9.52 11.71 14.13
C LEU A 192 10.60 11.81 13.06
N ALA A 193 10.21 12.10 11.82
CA ALA A 193 11.13 12.37 10.72
C ALA A 193 10.72 13.65 9.99
N PRO A 194 11.36 14.79 10.31
CA PRO A 194 11.06 16.03 9.62
C PRO A 194 11.15 15.90 8.11
N ARG A 195 10.30 16.64 7.40
CA ARG A 195 10.27 16.74 5.94
C ARG A 195 10.69 18.12 5.52
N THR A 196 11.65 18.19 4.61
CA THR A 196 12.01 19.42 3.94
C THR A 196 10.93 19.76 2.91
N LEU A 197 10.21 20.84 3.12
CA LEU A 197 9.09 21.32 2.32
C LEU A 197 9.24 22.81 2.06
N SER A 198 8.63 23.32 1.00
CA SER A 198 8.49 24.77 0.83
C SER A 198 7.81 25.38 2.05
N GLU A 199 8.29 26.54 2.52
CA GLU A 199 7.77 27.21 3.72
C GLU A 199 6.25 27.38 3.62
N GLY A 200 5.53 26.76 4.58
CA GLY A 200 4.08 26.80 4.66
C GLY A 200 3.56 28.06 5.34
N LYS A 201 2.34 28.46 5.01
CA LYS A 201 1.54 29.45 5.73
C LYS A 201 0.13 28.92 5.97
N ILE A 202 -0.50 29.38 7.04
CA ILE A 202 -1.91 29.07 7.30
C ILE A 202 -2.76 29.45 6.08
N GLY A 203 -3.59 28.52 5.63
CA GLY A 203 -4.45 28.66 4.46
C GLY A 203 -3.83 28.12 3.16
N ASP A 204 -2.53 27.79 3.11
CA ASP A 204 -1.95 27.12 1.95
C ASP A 204 -2.55 25.73 1.76
N LEU A 205 -2.63 25.28 0.52
CA LEU A 205 -2.99 23.90 0.22
C LEU A 205 -1.80 22.98 0.46
N PHE A 206 -2.11 21.75 0.87
CA PHE A 206 -1.14 20.72 1.18
C PHE A 206 -1.51 19.42 0.48
N GLY A 207 -0.61 18.86 -0.30
CA GLY A 207 -0.80 17.61 -1.03
C GLY A 207 -0.06 16.46 -0.38
N ILE A 208 -0.72 15.31 -0.24
CA ILE A 208 -0.13 14.04 0.21
C ILE A 208 -0.36 13.03 -0.90
N GLY A 209 0.71 12.62 -1.58
CA GLY A 209 0.65 11.68 -2.70
C GLY A 209 0.67 10.22 -2.27
N GLY A 210 0.54 9.32 -3.25
CA GLY A 210 0.65 7.88 -3.02
C GLY A 210 -0.50 7.29 -2.19
N THR A 211 -1.69 7.90 -2.21
CA THR A 211 -2.80 7.58 -1.31
C THR A 211 -3.91 6.73 -1.94
N GLY A 212 -3.67 6.15 -3.13
CA GLY A 212 -4.67 5.36 -3.85
C GLY A 212 -4.95 3.97 -3.30
N ALA A 213 -4.14 3.46 -2.37
CA ALA A 213 -4.31 2.14 -1.79
C ALA A 213 -4.09 2.15 -0.29
N TYR A 214 -4.99 1.49 0.46
CA TYR A 214 -4.93 1.33 1.92
C TYR A 214 -4.89 2.66 2.70
N CYS A 215 -5.47 3.71 2.15
CA CYS A 215 -5.67 5.01 2.81
C CYS A 215 -7.15 5.18 3.17
N SER A 216 -7.93 5.79 2.33
CA SER A 216 -9.36 6.03 2.58
C SER A 216 -10.16 4.75 2.94
N SER A 217 -9.85 3.59 2.34
CA SER A 217 -10.54 2.32 2.64
C SER A 217 -10.21 1.73 4.01
N MET A 218 -9.12 2.15 4.64
CA MET A 218 -8.58 1.58 5.89
C MET A 218 -8.44 2.64 7.00
N SER A 219 -8.81 3.86 6.73
CA SER A 219 -8.64 5.00 7.64
C SER A 219 -9.53 4.94 8.87
N ALA A 220 -9.16 5.68 9.91
CA ALA A 220 -9.89 5.81 11.18
C ALA A 220 -11.14 6.70 11.00
N LYS A 221 -12.08 6.25 10.16
CA LYS A 221 -13.29 6.98 9.81
C LYS A 221 -14.09 7.37 11.04
N ASN A 222 -14.61 8.61 11.02
CA ASN A 222 -15.42 9.16 12.09
C ASN A 222 -14.72 9.29 13.46
N TYR A 223 -13.39 9.13 13.49
CA TYR A 223 -12.62 9.38 14.71
C TYR A 223 -12.68 10.86 15.08
N ASN A 224 -12.82 11.16 16.37
CA ASN A 224 -13.13 12.49 16.91
C ASN A 224 -14.35 13.19 16.25
N SER A 225 -15.26 12.41 15.65
CA SER A 225 -16.46 12.89 14.94
C SER A 225 -16.17 13.69 13.66
N PHE A 226 -14.98 13.56 13.07
CA PHE A 226 -14.70 14.14 11.76
C PHE A 226 -15.50 13.41 10.68
N PRO A 227 -16.12 14.13 9.74
CA PRO A 227 -16.83 13.55 8.61
C PRO A 227 -15.84 12.88 7.64
N GLU A 228 -16.33 11.94 6.84
CA GLU A 228 -15.52 11.41 5.73
C GLU A 228 -15.29 12.49 4.67
N SER A 229 -14.05 12.57 4.18
CA SER A 229 -13.71 13.48 3.09
C SER A 229 -14.33 13.01 1.77
N PRO A 230 -14.78 13.94 0.90
CA PRO A 230 -15.26 13.59 -0.42
C PRO A 230 -14.14 13.02 -1.30
N GLU A 231 -14.48 12.08 -2.15
CA GLU A 231 -13.57 11.56 -3.18
C GLU A 231 -13.93 12.12 -4.54
N ILE A 232 -12.96 12.72 -5.21
CA ILE A 232 -13.11 13.33 -6.52
C ILE A 232 -12.27 12.56 -7.54
N MET A 233 -12.89 12.12 -8.61
CA MET A 233 -12.20 11.53 -9.76
C MET A 233 -11.94 12.59 -10.83
N ILE A 234 -10.69 12.70 -11.27
CA ILE A 234 -10.33 13.45 -12.47
C ILE A 234 -10.42 12.48 -13.65
N ARG A 235 -11.33 12.73 -14.58
CA ARG A 235 -11.52 11.91 -15.78
C ARG A 235 -10.44 12.21 -16.81
N LEU A 236 -10.31 11.34 -17.81
CA LEU A 236 -9.34 11.53 -18.90
C LEU A 236 -9.55 12.80 -19.73
N ASP A 237 -10.77 13.31 -19.77
CA ASP A 237 -11.13 14.59 -20.41
C ASP A 237 -10.92 15.82 -19.50
N GLY A 238 -10.39 15.60 -18.29
CA GLY A 238 -10.18 16.63 -17.28
C GLY A 238 -11.40 17.01 -16.46
N GLN A 239 -12.58 16.43 -16.73
CA GLN A 239 -13.77 16.70 -15.93
C GLN A 239 -13.67 16.06 -14.54
N LEU A 240 -14.23 16.76 -13.53
CA LEU A 240 -14.30 16.27 -12.16
C LEU A 240 -15.62 15.54 -11.91
N SER A 241 -15.56 14.44 -11.19
CA SER A 241 -16.74 13.69 -10.74
C SER A 241 -16.63 13.35 -9.27
N VAL A 242 -17.66 13.63 -8.50
CA VAL A 242 -17.75 13.17 -7.10
C VAL A 242 -18.01 11.67 -7.14
N MET A 243 -17.19 10.90 -6.40
CA MET A 243 -17.30 9.45 -6.30
C MET A 243 -18.07 9.03 -5.04
N ARG A 244 -17.93 9.79 -3.97
CA ARG A 244 -18.69 9.67 -2.72
C ARG A 244 -18.58 10.95 -1.88
#